data_3b21bd1b25a7933e2e6369b16dff08b8
#
_entry.id   3b21bd1b25a7933e2e6369b16dff08b8
#
_cell.length_a   1.000
_cell.length_b   1.000
_cell.length_c   1.000
_cell.angle_alpha   90.00
_cell.angle_beta   90.00
_cell.angle_gamma   90.00
#
_symmetry.space_group_name_H-M   'P 1'
#
loop_
_entity.id
_entity.type
_entity.pdbx_description
1 polymer ?
#
loop_
_entity_poly.entity_id
_entity_poly.type
_entity_poly.pdbx_seq_one_letter_code
_entity_poly.pdbx_strand_id
1 'polypeptide(L)'
;MDYRVTAVLVAAGSSTRMGFDKLSFDLGGETVLERSVRAFDECPEVDELVLVTGASGENAERAAARCKKPVQLVRGGATRAESARNGVAAAHGALVAVHDAARPFVSGEVIAAVLKAAARCGAAAPAVPVKDTIKQAKGGSGKTVPAGCMVEDVLPRSEEHTSELQSP
;
A
#
# COMPACT_ATOMS: atom_id res chain seq x y z
N MET A 1 17.35 4.22 -13.99
CA MET A 1 16.50 5.43 -13.82
C MET A 1 17.40 6.48 -13.22
N ASP A 2 17.35 7.73 -13.73
CA ASP A 2 18.26 8.80 -13.25
C ASP A 2 17.70 9.56 -12.02
N TYR A 3 16.78 8.95 -11.28
CA TYR A 3 16.17 9.54 -10.09
C TYR A 3 16.11 8.54 -8.95
N ARG A 4 16.33 9.06 -7.74
CA ARG A 4 16.24 8.29 -6.50
C ARG A 4 14.81 7.97 -6.15
N VAL A 5 14.57 6.75 -5.70
CA VAL A 5 13.25 6.24 -5.30
C VAL A 5 13.23 5.95 -3.80
N THR A 6 12.27 6.52 -3.09
CA THR A 6 12.00 6.22 -1.68
C THR A 6 10.75 5.34 -1.56
N ALA A 7 10.85 4.21 -0.87
CA ALA A 7 9.68 3.43 -0.49
C ALA A 7 9.23 3.79 0.93
N VAL A 8 8.00 4.27 1.06
CA VAL A 8 7.34 4.61 2.34
C VAL A 8 6.40 3.47 2.72
N LEU A 9 6.75 2.70 3.75
CA LEU A 9 5.93 1.61 4.27
C LEU A 9 5.17 2.07 5.51
N VAL A 10 3.84 2.15 5.40
CA VAL A 10 2.98 2.62 6.49
C VAL A 10 2.64 1.47 7.42
N ALA A 11 3.27 1.47 8.60
CA ALA A 11 3.17 0.45 9.64
C ALA A 11 2.57 0.98 10.96
N ALA A 12 2.06 2.21 10.98
CA ALA A 12 1.56 2.89 12.19
C ALA A 12 0.12 2.51 12.59
N GLY A 13 -0.56 1.63 11.83
CA GLY A 13 -1.95 1.27 12.09
C GLY A 13 -2.10 0.41 13.35
N SER A 14 -2.92 0.87 14.31
CA SER A 14 -3.36 0.03 15.43
C SER A 14 -4.33 -1.05 14.92
N SER A 15 -3.98 -2.33 15.09
CA SER A 15 -4.82 -3.48 14.66
C SER A 15 -6.04 -3.70 15.58
N THR A 16 -6.68 -2.63 16.06
CA THR A 16 -7.75 -2.66 17.07
C THR A 16 -8.95 -3.55 16.72
N ARG A 17 -9.21 -3.76 15.42
CA ARG A 17 -10.33 -4.59 14.94
C ARG A 17 -10.10 -6.09 15.07
N MET A 18 -8.87 -6.57 15.20
CA MET A 18 -8.54 -8.00 15.22
C MET A 18 -8.02 -8.49 16.58
N GLY A 19 -7.86 -7.60 17.58
CA GLY A 19 -7.39 -7.99 18.91
C GLY A 19 -5.91 -8.40 19.00
N PHE A 20 -5.17 -8.41 17.90
CA PHE A 20 -3.73 -8.68 17.85
C PHE A 20 -3.02 -7.79 16.82
N ASP A 21 -1.72 -7.62 16.99
CA ASP A 21 -0.90 -6.87 16.04
C ASP A 21 -0.63 -7.70 14.77
N LYS A 22 -1.30 -7.33 13.68
CA LYS A 22 -1.15 -8.00 12.39
C LYS A 22 0.26 -7.97 11.84
N LEU A 23 1.01 -6.92 12.12
CA LEU A 23 2.36 -6.73 11.59
C LEU A 23 3.36 -7.68 12.22
N SER A 24 3.07 -8.11 13.46
CA SER A 24 3.87 -9.10 14.20
C SER A 24 3.50 -10.54 13.89
N PHE A 25 2.45 -10.78 13.10
CA PHE A 25 2.03 -12.15 12.78
C PHE A 25 3.11 -12.89 11.99
N ASP A 26 3.49 -14.08 12.45
CA ASP A 26 4.51 -14.92 11.84
C ASP A 26 3.95 -15.66 10.60
N LEU A 27 4.63 -15.52 9.49
CA LEU A 27 4.34 -16.19 8.22
C LEU A 27 5.35 -17.33 7.93
N GLY A 28 5.76 -18.06 8.96
CA GLY A 28 6.71 -19.17 8.84
C GLY A 28 8.17 -18.73 8.99
N GLY A 29 8.47 -17.98 10.06
CA GLY A 29 9.81 -17.52 10.41
C GLY A 29 10.11 -16.07 10.01
N GLU A 30 9.15 -15.39 9.40
CA GLU A 30 9.22 -13.98 9.03
C GLU A 30 7.88 -13.30 9.35
N THR A 31 7.90 -12.15 9.98
CA THR A 31 6.65 -11.41 10.27
C THR A 31 6.07 -10.75 9.01
N VAL A 32 4.78 -10.41 9.05
CA VAL A 32 4.10 -9.65 7.98
C VAL A 32 4.88 -8.37 7.66
N LEU A 33 5.35 -7.65 8.66
CA LEU A 33 6.15 -6.43 8.47
C LEU A 33 7.49 -6.72 7.80
N GLU A 34 8.25 -7.69 8.32
CA GLU A 34 9.56 -8.06 7.77
C GLU A 34 9.44 -8.48 6.30
N ARG A 35 8.42 -9.26 5.96
CA ARG A 35 8.17 -9.69 4.58
C ARG A 35 7.84 -8.53 3.65
N SER A 36 6.99 -7.58 4.11
CA SER A 36 6.69 -6.38 3.34
C SER A 36 7.93 -5.53 3.13
N VAL A 37 8.73 -5.31 4.17
CA VAL A 37 9.98 -4.53 4.11
C VAL A 37 10.98 -5.18 3.16
N ARG A 38 11.17 -6.50 3.25
CA ARG A 38 12.09 -7.24 2.41
C ARG A 38 11.75 -7.12 0.92
N ALA A 39 10.46 -7.14 0.55
CA ALA A 39 10.05 -6.99 -0.85
C ALA A 39 10.55 -5.67 -1.48
N PHE A 40 10.61 -4.59 -0.71
CA PHE A 40 11.13 -3.29 -1.17
C PHE A 40 12.65 -3.19 -1.01
N ASP A 41 13.22 -3.79 0.02
CA ASP A 41 14.67 -3.84 0.23
C ASP A 41 15.38 -4.62 -0.90
N GLU A 42 14.78 -5.70 -1.38
CA GLU A 42 15.30 -6.52 -2.47
C GLU A 42 15.01 -5.95 -3.86
N CYS A 43 14.08 -4.98 -4.00
CA CYS A 43 13.70 -4.40 -5.29
C CYS A 43 14.81 -3.46 -5.81
N PRO A 44 15.44 -3.74 -6.96
CA PRO A 44 16.55 -2.92 -7.49
C PRO A 44 16.19 -1.46 -7.79
N GLU A 45 14.93 -1.19 -8.08
CA GLU A 45 14.42 0.15 -8.39
C GLU A 45 14.22 1.04 -7.17
N VAL A 46 14.34 0.52 -5.96
CA VAL A 46 14.20 1.26 -4.70
C VAL A 46 15.58 1.57 -4.12
N ASP A 47 15.83 2.81 -3.74
CA ASP A 47 17.13 3.25 -3.20
C ASP A 47 17.15 3.34 -1.67
N GLU A 48 16.02 3.69 -1.06
CA GLU A 48 15.89 3.83 0.40
C GLU A 48 14.48 3.52 0.87
N LEU A 49 14.35 3.23 2.17
CA LEU A 49 13.07 2.96 2.82
C LEU A 49 12.79 3.96 3.94
N VAL A 50 11.52 4.32 4.08
CA VAL A 50 10.98 5.03 5.23
C VAL A 50 9.92 4.15 5.87
N LEU A 51 10.16 3.68 7.09
CA LEU A 51 9.18 2.90 7.85
C LEU A 51 8.43 3.82 8.80
N VAL A 52 7.12 3.96 8.58
CA VAL A 52 6.26 4.78 9.42
C VAL A 52 5.67 3.90 10.52
N THR A 53 6.07 4.13 11.78
CA THR A 53 5.80 3.23 12.90
C THR A 53 4.73 3.76 13.85
N GLY A 54 4.10 2.85 14.59
CA GLY A 54 3.29 3.18 15.76
C GLY A 54 4.11 3.54 17.00
N ALA A 55 3.49 3.49 18.18
CA ALA A 55 4.11 3.97 19.42
C ALA A 55 5.28 3.10 19.91
N SER A 56 5.25 1.77 19.73
CA SER A 56 6.29 0.87 20.24
C SER A 56 7.54 0.79 19.36
N GLY A 57 7.39 0.93 18.04
CA GLY A 57 8.53 0.91 17.09
C GLY A 57 9.36 -0.37 16.98
N GLU A 58 9.37 -1.24 18.00
CA GLU A 58 10.27 -2.40 18.14
C GLU A 58 10.29 -3.33 16.92
N ASN A 59 9.12 -3.66 16.38
CA ASN A 59 9.02 -4.51 15.19
C ASN A 59 9.63 -3.84 13.96
N ALA A 60 9.50 -2.52 13.84
CA ALA A 60 10.07 -1.76 12.74
C ALA A 60 11.59 -1.61 12.89
N GLU A 61 12.11 -1.44 14.10
CA GLU A 61 13.55 -1.43 14.38
C GLU A 61 14.19 -2.77 14.01
N ARG A 62 13.54 -3.88 14.39
CA ARG A 62 14.00 -5.22 14.03
C ARG A 62 13.97 -5.47 12.52
N ALA A 63 12.92 -5.02 11.82
CA ALA A 63 12.82 -5.12 10.37
C ALA A 63 13.88 -4.26 9.68
N ALA A 64 14.08 -3.01 10.15
CA ALA A 64 15.09 -2.09 9.64
C ALA A 64 16.52 -2.64 9.78
N ALA A 65 16.83 -3.28 10.91
CA ALA A 65 18.16 -3.85 11.17
C ALA A 65 18.54 -4.97 10.20
N ARG A 66 17.58 -5.56 9.48
CA ARG A 66 17.81 -6.61 8.47
C ARG A 66 17.94 -6.09 7.05
N CYS A 67 17.65 -4.82 6.82
CA CYS A 67 17.70 -4.21 5.49
C CYS A 67 19.15 -3.96 5.04
N LYS A 68 19.37 -4.09 3.74
CA LYS A 68 20.61 -3.75 3.06
C LYS A 68 20.67 -2.28 2.64
N LYS A 69 19.48 -1.70 2.39
CA LYS A 69 19.32 -0.31 1.98
C LYS A 69 19.18 0.61 3.19
N PRO A 70 19.45 1.91 3.03
CA PRO A 70 19.20 2.89 4.07
C PRO A 70 17.74 2.88 4.50
N VAL A 71 17.48 2.84 5.82
CA VAL A 71 16.13 2.85 6.39
C VAL A 71 16.03 3.98 7.39
N GLN A 72 14.99 4.80 7.24
CA GLN A 72 14.62 5.82 8.22
C GLN A 72 13.33 5.42 8.94
N LEU A 73 13.32 5.50 10.26
CA LEU A 73 12.12 5.31 11.08
C LEU A 73 11.44 6.64 11.33
N VAL A 74 10.13 6.70 11.09
CA VAL A 74 9.32 7.91 11.26
C VAL A 74 8.08 7.58 12.09
N ARG A 75 7.73 8.43 13.05
CA ARG A 75 6.51 8.24 13.81
C ARG A 75 5.27 8.56 12.98
N GLY A 76 4.30 7.68 13.00
CA GLY A 76 2.99 7.88 12.40
C GLY A 76 2.16 8.95 13.11
N GLY A 77 1.12 9.43 12.43
CA GLY A 77 0.13 10.35 12.96
C GLY A 77 -1.09 9.63 13.54
N ALA A 78 -2.11 10.39 13.93
CA ALA A 78 -3.36 9.89 14.45
C ALA A 78 -4.20 9.15 13.40
N THR A 79 -3.98 9.46 12.12
CA THR A 79 -4.68 8.83 10.99
C THR A 79 -3.71 8.16 10.01
N ARG A 80 -4.25 7.27 9.16
CA ARG A 80 -3.46 6.69 8.06
C ARG A 80 -2.93 7.76 7.09
N ALA A 81 -3.73 8.79 6.82
CA ALA A 81 -3.34 9.88 5.93
C ALA A 81 -2.20 10.71 6.53
N GLU A 82 -2.25 11.01 7.82
CA GLU A 82 -1.15 11.69 8.53
C GLU A 82 0.12 10.83 8.56
N SER A 83 -0.02 9.54 8.84
CA SER A 83 1.10 8.61 8.82
C SER A 83 1.78 8.57 7.44
N ALA A 84 1.00 8.46 6.36
CA ALA A 84 1.53 8.52 5.01
C ALA A 84 2.20 9.86 4.71
N ARG A 85 1.61 10.97 5.12
CA ARG A 85 2.19 12.32 4.97
C ARG A 85 3.53 12.45 5.69
N ASN A 86 3.62 11.98 6.93
CA ASN A 86 4.86 12.00 7.70
C ASN A 86 5.97 11.19 6.99
N GLY A 87 5.63 10.02 6.46
CA GLY A 87 6.55 9.21 5.68
C GLY A 87 7.01 9.89 4.40
N VAL A 88 6.08 10.47 3.64
CA VAL A 88 6.42 11.21 2.40
C VAL A 88 7.28 12.44 2.69
N ALA A 89 7.01 13.15 3.79
CA ALA A 89 7.81 14.30 4.20
C ALA A 89 9.27 13.94 4.56
N ALA A 90 9.52 12.69 4.95
CA ALA A 90 10.85 12.19 5.26
C ALA A 90 11.56 11.54 4.05
N ALA A 91 10.87 11.41 2.91
CA ALA A 91 11.43 10.83 1.71
C ALA A 91 12.39 11.79 1.01
N HIS A 92 13.53 11.28 0.52
CA HIS A 92 14.51 12.07 -0.25
C HIS A 92 14.48 11.79 -1.76
N GLY A 93 13.75 10.75 -2.17
CA GLY A 93 13.62 10.38 -3.58
C GLY A 93 12.73 11.34 -4.35
N ALA A 94 13.04 11.55 -5.63
CA ALA A 94 12.19 12.29 -6.55
C ALA A 94 10.89 11.52 -6.90
N LEU A 95 10.90 10.19 -6.71
CA LEU A 95 9.74 9.33 -6.82
C LEU A 95 9.50 8.62 -5.49
N VAL A 96 8.26 8.63 -5.01
CA VAL A 96 7.88 8.02 -3.73
C VAL A 96 6.84 6.92 -3.95
N ALA A 97 7.16 5.70 -3.51
CA ALA A 97 6.22 4.60 -3.45
C ALA A 97 5.61 4.49 -2.06
N VAL A 98 4.29 4.61 -1.93
CA VAL A 98 3.60 4.44 -0.64
C VAL A 98 2.93 3.08 -0.57
N HIS A 99 3.27 2.27 0.44
CA HIS A 99 2.77 0.91 0.61
C HIS A 99 2.19 0.67 2.01
N ASP A 100 1.11 -0.11 2.08
CA ASP A 100 0.58 -0.60 3.36
C ASP A 100 1.41 -1.80 3.84
N ALA A 101 2.14 -1.65 4.95
CA ALA A 101 3.00 -2.70 5.48
C ALA A 101 2.25 -4.00 5.89
N ALA A 102 0.93 -3.95 6.02
CA ALA A 102 0.08 -5.12 6.25
C ALA A 102 -0.25 -5.94 4.97
N ARG A 103 0.40 -5.65 3.84
CA ARG A 103 0.24 -6.36 2.56
C ARG A 103 1.55 -7.07 2.15
N PRO A 104 1.86 -8.24 2.73
CA PRO A 104 3.18 -8.86 2.61
C PRO A 104 3.45 -9.57 1.28
N PHE A 105 2.46 -9.64 0.38
CA PHE A 105 2.56 -10.43 -0.87
C PHE A 105 2.76 -9.58 -2.13
N VAL A 106 3.21 -8.34 -1.99
CA VAL A 106 3.62 -7.53 -3.14
C VAL A 106 4.89 -8.12 -3.75
N SER A 107 4.90 -8.34 -5.07
CA SER A 107 6.10 -8.84 -5.76
C SER A 107 6.99 -7.69 -6.23
N GLY A 108 8.30 -7.95 -6.36
CA GLY A 108 9.24 -6.98 -6.93
C GLY A 108 8.86 -6.54 -8.34
N GLU A 109 8.27 -7.44 -9.14
CA GLU A 109 7.78 -7.12 -10.49
C GLU A 109 6.67 -6.07 -10.47
N VAL A 110 5.71 -6.18 -9.53
CA VAL A 110 4.63 -5.21 -9.36
C VAL A 110 5.20 -3.87 -8.91
N ILE A 111 6.13 -3.88 -7.94
CA ILE A 111 6.81 -2.65 -7.47
C ILE A 111 7.50 -1.96 -8.65
N ALA A 112 8.34 -2.67 -9.39
CA ALA A 112 9.07 -2.14 -10.53
C ALA A 112 8.14 -1.62 -11.64
N ALA A 113 7.06 -2.34 -11.97
CA ALA A 113 6.09 -1.93 -12.98
C ALA A 113 5.37 -0.63 -12.60
N VAL A 114 4.94 -0.51 -11.34
CA VAL A 114 4.27 0.70 -10.82
C VAL A 114 5.23 1.89 -10.82
N LEU A 115 6.47 1.72 -10.38
CA LEU A 115 7.49 2.77 -10.40
C LEU A 115 7.78 3.26 -11.82
N LYS A 116 7.94 2.34 -12.77
CA LYS A 116 8.13 2.69 -14.20
C LYS A 116 6.93 3.43 -14.80
N ALA A 117 5.72 3.03 -14.45
CA ALA A 117 4.51 3.71 -14.87
C ALA A 117 4.40 5.12 -14.26
N ALA A 118 4.63 5.26 -12.95
CA ALA A 118 4.59 6.54 -12.26
C ALA A 118 5.62 7.54 -12.81
N ALA A 119 6.82 7.07 -13.15
CA ALA A 119 7.85 7.88 -13.78
C ALA A 119 7.43 8.49 -15.12
N ARG A 120 6.58 7.79 -15.88
CA ARG A 120 6.10 8.26 -17.19
C ARG A 120 4.85 9.14 -17.07
N CYS A 121 3.96 8.81 -16.15
CA CYS A 121 2.61 9.41 -16.08
C CYS A 121 2.44 10.35 -14.88
N GLY A 122 3.47 10.51 -14.02
CA GLY A 122 3.43 11.31 -12.80
C GLY A 122 2.85 10.57 -11.59
N ALA A 123 1.92 9.63 -11.76
CA ALA A 123 1.38 8.77 -10.69
C ALA A 123 0.90 7.44 -11.28
N ALA A 124 0.97 6.36 -10.48
CA ALA A 124 0.46 5.05 -10.85
C ALA A 124 0.05 4.25 -9.60
N ALA A 125 -0.91 3.35 -9.75
CA ALA A 125 -1.28 2.37 -8.73
C ALA A 125 -1.54 1.02 -9.40
N PRO A 126 -1.22 -0.11 -8.72
CA PRO A 126 -1.57 -1.42 -9.22
C PRO A 126 -3.08 -1.64 -9.07
N ALA A 127 -3.71 -2.24 -10.06
CA ALA A 127 -5.11 -2.60 -10.03
C ALA A 127 -5.32 -3.99 -10.60
N VAL A 128 -6.43 -4.61 -10.22
CA VAL A 128 -6.92 -5.86 -10.81
C VAL A 128 -8.34 -5.62 -11.33
N PRO A 129 -8.74 -6.29 -12.40
CA PRO A 129 -10.13 -6.25 -12.88
C PRO A 129 -11.10 -6.67 -11.78
N VAL A 130 -12.21 -5.95 -11.66
CA VAL A 130 -13.26 -6.27 -10.68
C VAL A 130 -14.00 -7.52 -11.15
N LYS A 131 -13.98 -8.57 -10.31
CA LYS A 131 -14.68 -9.84 -10.59
C LYS A 131 -16.12 -9.86 -10.10
N ASP A 132 -16.43 -9.03 -9.10
CA ASP A 132 -17.75 -8.96 -8.48
C ASP A 132 -18.63 -7.92 -9.18
N THR A 133 -19.94 -8.12 -9.13
CA THR A 133 -20.89 -7.12 -9.57
C THR A 133 -20.93 -5.95 -8.59
N ILE A 134 -20.56 -4.76 -9.03
CA ILE A 134 -20.62 -3.53 -8.23
C ILE A 134 -22.04 -2.97 -8.34
N LYS A 135 -22.66 -2.68 -7.20
CA LYS A 135 -23.98 -2.07 -7.10
C LYS A 135 -23.87 -0.73 -6.40
N GLN A 136 -24.45 0.30 -6.99
CA GLN A 136 -24.57 1.60 -6.35
C GLN A 136 -25.86 1.65 -5.54
N ALA A 137 -25.78 2.00 -4.26
CA ALA A 137 -26.95 2.10 -3.38
C ALA A 137 -27.21 3.56 -3.00
N LYS A 138 -28.49 3.96 -3.04
CA LYS A 138 -28.92 5.30 -2.65
C LYS A 138 -28.82 5.48 -1.12
N GLY A 139 -28.19 6.57 -0.68
CA GLY A 139 -28.10 6.93 0.74
C GLY A 139 -27.05 6.17 1.55
N GLY A 140 -26.13 5.43 0.92
CA GLY A 140 -25.03 4.75 1.59
C GLY A 140 -23.83 5.66 1.86
N SER A 141 -23.25 5.59 3.06
CA SER A 141 -22.03 6.32 3.42
C SER A 141 -20.74 5.65 2.90
N GLY A 142 -20.82 4.70 1.99
CA GLY A 142 -19.67 3.99 1.39
C GLY A 142 -19.04 2.89 2.25
N LYS A 143 -19.48 2.70 3.51
CA LYS A 143 -18.92 1.66 4.39
C LYS A 143 -19.83 0.48 4.67
N THR A 144 -21.14 0.71 4.66
CA THR A 144 -22.17 -0.32 4.84
C THR A 144 -23.44 0.12 4.10
N VAL A 145 -24.03 -0.80 3.35
CA VAL A 145 -25.36 -0.59 2.77
C VAL A 145 -26.36 -1.03 3.83
N PRO A 146 -27.25 -0.14 4.35
CA PRO A 146 -28.26 -0.52 5.29
C PRO A 146 -29.19 -1.61 4.73
N ALA A 147 -29.65 -2.51 5.57
CA ALA A 147 -30.65 -3.50 5.17
C ALA A 147 -31.90 -2.79 4.59
N GLY A 148 -32.32 -3.19 3.39
CA GLY A 148 -33.47 -2.57 2.70
C GLY A 148 -33.12 -1.37 1.80
N CYS A 149 -31.86 -1.00 1.64
CA CYS A 149 -31.48 0.00 0.63
C CYS A 149 -31.83 -0.48 -0.78
N MET A 150 -32.47 0.40 -1.56
CA MET A 150 -32.70 0.15 -2.98
C MET A 150 -31.38 0.30 -3.75
N VAL A 151 -31.12 -0.64 -4.64
CA VAL A 151 -30.02 -0.55 -5.60
C VAL A 151 -30.41 0.51 -6.63
N GLU A 152 -29.58 1.55 -6.75
CA GLU A 152 -29.84 2.65 -7.68
C GLU A 152 -29.29 2.31 -9.07
N ASP A 153 -28.17 1.61 -9.13
CA ASP A 153 -27.57 1.18 -10.39
C ASP A 153 -26.70 -0.07 -10.20
N VAL A 154 -26.51 -0.82 -11.29
CA VAL A 154 -25.60 -1.96 -11.37
C VAL A 154 -24.49 -1.58 -12.35
N LEU A 155 -23.30 -1.35 -11.83
CA LEU A 155 -22.16 -1.03 -12.68
C LEU A 155 -21.70 -2.28 -13.45
N PRO A 156 -21.42 -2.17 -14.76
CA PRO A 156 -20.92 -3.30 -15.55
C PRO A 156 -19.59 -3.79 -15.02
N ARG A 157 -19.29 -5.07 -15.27
CA ARG A 157 -17.96 -5.62 -14.97
C ARG A 157 -16.90 -4.94 -15.81
N SER A 158 -15.68 -4.84 -15.27
CA SER A 158 -14.53 -4.25 -16.00
C SER A 158 -14.23 -4.89 -17.35
N GLU A 159 -14.62 -6.17 -17.54
CA GLU A 159 -14.49 -6.89 -18.81
C GLU A 159 -15.45 -6.38 -19.90
N GLU A 160 -16.60 -5.84 -19.51
CA GLU A 160 -17.58 -5.25 -20.45
C GLU A 160 -17.17 -3.82 -20.86
N HIS A 161 -16.44 -3.11 -19.99
CA HIS A 161 -15.90 -1.77 -20.29
C HIS A 161 -14.78 -1.78 -21.34
N THR A 162 -13.98 -2.84 -21.41
CA THR A 162 -12.88 -2.94 -22.38
C THR A 162 -13.36 -3.16 -23.80
N SER A 163 -14.56 -3.72 -24.00
CA SER A 163 -15.14 -3.93 -25.33
C SER A 163 -15.76 -2.66 -25.93
N GLU A 164 -16.26 -1.73 -25.10
CA GLU A 164 -16.83 -0.47 -25.58
C GLU A 164 -15.77 0.58 -25.94
N LEU A 165 -14.59 0.52 -25.32
CA LEU A 165 -13.47 1.43 -25.63
C LEU A 165 -12.69 1.07 -26.91
N GLN A 166 -13.03 -0.06 -27.57
CA GLN A 166 -12.39 -0.50 -28.82
C GLN A 166 -13.24 -0.28 -30.06
N SER A 167 -14.36 0.41 -29.96
CA SER A 167 -15.13 0.83 -31.12
C SER A 167 -14.61 2.18 -31.65
N PRO A 168 -14.28 2.27 -32.96
CA PRO A 168 -13.60 3.42 -33.56
C PRO A 168 -14.43 4.70 -33.55
#